data_0a127773ed77a8ae24c02f628cf218f7
#
_entry.id   0a127773ed77a8ae24c02f628cf218f7
#
_cell.length_a   1.000
_cell.length_b   1.000
_cell.length_c   1.000
_cell.angle_alpha   90.00
_cell.angle_beta   90.00
_cell.angle_gamma   90.00
#
_symmetry.space_group_name_H-M   'P 1'
#
loop_
_entity.id
_entity.type
_entity.pdbx_description
1 polymer ?
#
loop_
_entity_poly.entity_id
_entity_poly.type
_entity_poly.pdbx_seq_one_letter_code
_entity_poly.pdbx_strand_id
1 'polypeptide(L)'
;ILMLTWEYPPRVVGGIARVVNDLSKRLIKDGHDVTVVTYREGDAPYFEVDKGVKVYRVDNFMINPNNFIDWIMQLNFNMVAKTGEIIAKEGKFDVIHAHDWLVAYAAKTLKQAYDMPIVSTIHATEAGRNSGIREANQKYINDTEWMLTYESTEVIVNSNFMKGELQRLFGLPFEKINVVANGVNLTNYTGIDRDYDFRRRYALDNEKIILFMGRLVYEKGVQYLIGAMPKILEHYHDAKLVIAGKGGMINELKQEVYNMGLGD
;
A
#
# COMPACT_ATOMS: atom_id res chain seq x y z
N ILE A 1 -12.47 9.14 -13.83
CA ILE A 1 -11.21 8.46 -13.44
C ILE A 1 -11.52 7.03 -13.03
N LEU A 2 -10.83 6.06 -13.61
CA LEU A 2 -10.84 4.67 -13.16
C LEU A 2 -9.62 4.41 -12.26
N MET A 3 -9.83 4.07 -11.00
CA MET A 3 -8.77 3.63 -10.10
C MET A 3 -8.74 2.12 -9.99
N LEU A 4 -7.60 1.51 -10.28
CA LEU A 4 -7.35 0.08 -10.09
C LEU A 4 -6.43 -0.12 -8.90
N THR A 5 -6.88 -0.90 -7.91
CA THR A 5 -6.11 -1.20 -6.71
C THR A 5 -6.47 -2.59 -6.19
N TRP A 6 -5.51 -3.30 -5.60
CA TRP A 6 -5.75 -4.63 -5.05
C TRP A 6 -6.35 -4.60 -3.64
N GLU A 7 -6.27 -3.44 -2.97
CA GLU A 7 -6.84 -3.21 -1.64
C GLU A 7 -7.55 -1.86 -1.57
N TYR A 8 -8.72 -1.84 -0.96
CA TYR A 8 -9.55 -0.69 -0.64
C TYR A 8 -10.43 -1.06 0.56
N PRO A 9 -10.73 -0.15 1.50
CA PRO A 9 -11.54 -0.52 2.67
C PRO A 9 -12.83 -1.30 2.31
N PRO A 10 -13.19 -2.34 3.09
CA PRO A 10 -12.63 -2.74 4.39
C PRO A 10 -11.31 -3.51 4.32
N ARG A 11 -10.86 -3.95 3.11
CA ARG A 11 -9.58 -4.61 2.93
C ARG A 11 -8.43 -3.62 3.12
N VAL A 12 -7.65 -3.79 4.18
CA VAL A 12 -6.49 -2.98 4.50
C VAL A 12 -5.31 -3.91 4.83
N VAL A 13 -4.48 -4.18 3.82
CA VAL A 13 -3.24 -4.95 3.98
C VAL A 13 -2.07 -4.04 4.31
N GLY A 14 -2.05 -2.85 3.71
CA GLY A 14 -0.99 -1.87 3.88
C GLY A 14 -1.48 -0.42 3.78
N GLY A 15 -0.56 0.46 3.38
CA GLY A 15 -0.84 1.88 3.22
C GLY A 15 -1.66 2.23 1.99
N ILE A 16 -1.61 1.40 0.95
CA ILE A 16 -2.25 1.66 -0.35
C ILE A 16 -3.76 1.86 -0.19
N ALA A 17 -4.43 0.98 0.59
CA ALA A 17 -5.87 1.09 0.83
C ALA A 17 -6.27 2.47 1.35
N ARG A 18 -5.50 3.03 2.28
CA ARG A 18 -5.76 4.36 2.86
C ARG A 18 -5.48 5.47 1.88
N VAL A 19 -4.36 5.39 1.16
CA VAL A 19 -3.99 6.37 0.13
C VAL A 19 -5.06 6.44 -0.95
N VAL A 20 -5.48 5.30 -1.51
CA VAL A 20 -6.50 5.26 -2.57
C VAL A 20 -7.85 5.76 -2.06
N ASN A 21 -8.25 5.36 -0.84
CA ASN A 21 -9.49 5.81 -0.22
C ASN A 21 -9.52 7.33 0.00
N ASP A 22 -8.46 7.92 0.51
CA ASP A 22 -8.42 9.35 0.78
C ASP A 22 -8.28 10.16 -0.52
N LEU A 23 -7.45 9.68 -1.47
CA LEU A 23 -7.28 10.30 -2.78
C LEU A 23 -8.57 10.28 -3.59
N SER A 24 -9.25 9.13 -3.68
CA SER A 24 -10.51 9.01 -4.44
C SER A 24 -11.57 9.97 -3.91
N LYS A 25 -11.72 10.07 -2.59
CA LYS A 25 -12.66 11.01 -1.94
C LYS A 25 -12.27 12.47 -2.13
N ARG A 26 -10.97 12.74 -2.19
CA ARG A 26 -10.48 14.10 -2.47
C ARG A 26 -10.79 14.50 -3.91
N LEU A 27 -10.55 13.63 -4.88
CA LEU A 27 -10.85 13.86 -6.29
C LEU A 27 -12.36 14.09 -6.53
N ILE A 28 -13.24 13.37 -5.83
CA ILE A 28 -14.69 13.66 -5.85
C ILE A 28 -14.99 15.10 -5.37
N LYS A 29 -14.34 15.55 -4.28
CA LYS A 29 -14.51 16.92 -3.78
C LYS A 29 -13.99 17.98 -4.74
N ASP A 30 -12.99 17.63 -5.54
CA ASP A 30 -12.41 18.50 -6.57
C ASP A 30 -13.22 18.47 -7.89
N GLY A 31 -14.35 17.74 -7.93
CA GLY A 31 -15.30 17.74 -9.04
C GLY A 31 -15.08 16.65 -10.09
N HIS A 32 -14.28 15.64 -9.77
CA HIS A 32 -14.06 14.49 -10.66
C HIS A 32 -15.01 13.34 -10.35
N ASP A 33 -15.45 12.62 -11.38
CA ASP A 33 -16.09 11.32 -11.22
C ASP A 33 -15.02 10.24 -11.03
N VAL A 34 -15.14 9.48 -9.92
CA VAL A 34 -14.16 8.43 -9.58
C VAL A 34 -14.87 7.10 -9.37
N THR A 35 -14.37 6.09 -10.10
CA THR A 35 -14.74 4.69 -9.93
C THR A 35 -13.51 3.89 -9.50
N VAL A 36 -13.63 3.14 -8.42
CA VAL A 36 -12.61 2.21 -7.91
C VAL A 36 -13.02 0.79 -8.25
N VAL A 37 -12.11 0.01 -8.83
CA VAL A 37 -12.25 -1.45 -8.99
C VAL A 37 -11.19 -2.13 -8.14
N THR A 38 -11.62 -3.00 -7.23
CA THR A 38 -10.76 -3.62 -6.20
C THR A 38 -11.18 -5.04 -5.89
N TYR A 39 -10.33 -5.78 -5.13
CA TYR A 39 -10.67 -7.09 -4.62
C TYR A 39 -11.74 -7.02 -3.52
N ARG A 40 -12.66 -7.97 -3.52
CA ARG A 40 -13.66 -8.17 -2.48
C ARG A 40 -13.08 -9.01 -1.33
N GLU A 41 -13.20 -8.55 -0.12
CA GLU A 41 -12.79 -9.30 1.07
C GLU A 41 -14.00 -9.55 1.99
N GLY A 42 -14.17 -10.79 2.40
CA GLY A 42 -15.24 -11.18 3.31
C GLY A 42 -16.63 -10.81 2.78
N ASP A 43 -17.45 -10.23 3.63
CA ASP A 43 -18.84 -9.85 3.32
C ASP A 43 -18.97 -8.44 2.74
N ALA A 44 -17.87 -7.82 2.29
CA ALA A 44 -17.93 -6.51 1.64
C ALA A 44 -18.87 -6.53 0.43
N PRO A 45 -19.69 -5.48 0.20
CA PRO A 45 -20.61 -5.44 -0.91
C PRO A 45 -19.87 -5.42 -2.26
N TYR A 46 -20.45 -6.04 -3.29
CA TYR A 46 -19.90 -5.98 -4.66
C TYR A 46 -19.90 -4.59 -5.26
N PHE A 47 -20.84 -3.77 -4.82
CA PHE A 47 -20.96 -2.37 -5.23
C PHE A 47 -21.42 -1.51 -4.06
N GLU A 48 -20.82 -0.36 -3.91
CA GLU A 48 -21.28 0.70 -3.02
C GLU A 48 -20.88 2.08 -3.55
N VAL A 49 -21.49 3.12 -3.01
CA VAL A 49 -21.06 4.51 -3.20
C VAL A 49 -20.58 5.04 -1.85
N ASP A 50 -19.27 5.23 -1.72
CA ASP A 50 -18.64 5.75 -0.51
C ASP A 50 -18.23 7.22 -0.68
N LYS A 51 -19.01 8.12 -0.11
CA LYS A 51 -18.81 9.59 -0.21
C LYS A 51 -18.65 10.08 -1.65
N GLY A 52 -19.45 9.53 -2.57
CA GLY A 52 -19.44 9.86 -3.98
C GLY A 52 -18.56 8.98 -4.85
N VAL A 53 -17.65 8.21 -4.27
CA VAL A 53 -16.81 7.25 -4.99
C VAL A 53 -17.62 5.98 -5.29
N LYS A 54 -17.72 5.60 -6.57
CA LYS A 54 -18.29 4.31 -6.97
C LYS A 54 -17.25 3.22 -6.75
N VAL A 55 -17.53 2.27 -5.87
CA VAL A 55 -16.61 1.17 -5.56
C VAL A 55 -17.20 -0.15 -6.04
N TYR A 56 -16.53 -0.77 -7.01
CA TYR A 56 -16.86 -2.09 -7.51
C TYR A 56 -15.82 -3.09 -6.99
N ARG A 57 -16.28 -4.20 -6.42
CA ARG A 57 -15.41 -5.27 -5.92
C ARG A 57 -15.58 -6.53 -6.73
N VAL A 58 -14.46 -7.20 -6.97
CA VAL A 58 -14.40 -8.47 -7.70
C VAL A 58 -13.86 -9.56 -6.80
N ASP A 59 -14.40 -10.77 -6.96
CA ASP A 59 -13.85 -11.97 -6.33
C ASP A 59 -12.77 -12.59 -7.23
N ASN A 60 -11.88 -13.37 -6.65
CA ASN A 60 -11.10 -14.33 -7.41
C ASN A 60 -11.90 -15.64 -7.51
N PHE A 61 -12.05 -16.15 -8.74
CA PHE A 61 -12.77 -17.38 -8.96
C PHE A 61 -11.97 -18.59 -8.46
N MET A 62 -12.70 -19.68 -8.21
CA MET A 62 -12.44 -20.90 -7.47
C MET A 62 -11.27 -21.79 -7.92
N ILE A 63 -10.33 -21.31 -8.71
CA ILE A 63 -9.09 -22.04 -8.95
C ILE A 63 -8.16 -21.70 -7.79
N ASN A 64 -7.86 -22.69 -6.93
CA ASN A 64 -6.87 -22.51 -5.89
C ASN A 64 -5.55 -22.08 -6.52
N PRO A 65 -5.09 -20.83 -6.34
CA PRO A 65 -3.84 -20.39 -6.92
C PRO A 65 -2.68 -21.12 -6.23
N ASN A 66 -1.71 -21.59 -7.01
CA ASN A 66 -0.54 -22.27 -6.46
C ASN A 66 0.38 -21.29 -5.67
N ASN A 67 0.28 -20.01 -6.00
CA ASN A 67 1.10 -18.96 -5.40
C ASN A 67 0.40 -17.59 -5.51
N PHE A 68 1.02 -16.57 -4.92
CA PHE A 68 0.48 -15.21 -4.89
C PHE A 68 0.40 -14.57 -6.30
N ILE A 69 1.32 -14.88 -7.19
CA ILE A 69 1.33 -14.33 -8.58
C ILE A 69 0.11 -14.84 -9.35
N ASP A 70 -0.19 -16.14 -9.26
CA ASP A 70 -1.38 -16.73 -9.89
C ASP A 70 -2.66 -16.09 -9.36
N TRP A 71 -2.70 -15.81 -8.05
CA TRP A 71 -3.82 -15.11 -7.43
C TRP A 71 -3.99 -13.69 -7.99
N ILE A 72 -2.89 -12.95 -8.16
CA ILE A 72 -2.89 -11.61 -8.76
C ILE A 72 -3.34 -11.66 -10.22
N MET A 73 -2.93 -12.68 -10.99
CA MET A 73 -3.39 -12.83 -12.38
C MET A 73 -4.90 -13.01 -12.46
N GLN A 74 -5.49 -13.86 -11.60
CA GLN A 74 -6.95 -14.01 -11.54
C GLN A 74 -7.64 -12.68 -11.21
N LEU A 75 -7.11 -11.93 -10.24
CA LEU A 75 -7.64 -10.62 -9.88
C LEU A 75 -7.67 -9.68 -11.09
N ASN A 76 -6.57 -9.64 -11.86
CA ASN A 76 -6.48 -8.79 -13.05
C ASN A 76 -7.53 -9.19 -14.12
N PHE A 77 -7.75 -10.48 -14.37
CA PHE A 77 -8.81 -10.93 -15.30
C PHE A 77 -10.19 -10.46 -14.84
N ASN A 78 -10.50 -10.58 -13.56
CA ASN A 78 -11.79 -10.18 -13.01
C ASN A 78 -11.96 -8.66 -13.01
N MET A 79 -10.89 -7.89 -12.79
CA MET A 79 -10.89 -6.43 -12.92
C MET A 79 -11.18 -5.99 -14.35
N VAL A 80 -10.56 -6.64 -15.34
CA VAL A 80 -10.83 -6.36 -16.78
C VAL A 80 -12.28 -6.64 -17.12
N ALA A 81 -12.80 -7.82 -16.74
CA ALA A 81 -14.18 -8.19 -17.01
C ALA A 81 -15.17 -7.21 -16.39
N LYS A 82 -14.99 -6.89 -15.10
CA LYS A 82 -15.84 -5.93 -14.39
C LYS A 82 -15.77 -4.53 -14.97
N THR A 83 -14.58 -4.06 -15.33
CA THR A 83 -14.43 -2.74 -15.96
C THR A 83 -15.08 -2.70 -17.33
N GLY A 84 -14.99 -3.78 -18.12
CA GLY A 84 -15.71 -3.90 -19.40
C GLY A 84 -17.22 -3.79 -19.23
N GLU A 85 -17.82 -4.43 -18.22
CA GLU A 85 -19.24 -4.29 -17.88
C GLU A 85 -19.62 -2.85 -17.52
N ILE A 86 -18.76 -2.15 -16.76
CA ILE A 86 -18.98 -0.76 -16.35
C ILE A 86 -18.93 0.14 -17.59
N ILE A 87 -17.91 0.00 -18.44
CA ILE A 87 -17.74 0.80 -19.66
C ILE A 87 -18.93 0.60 -20.61
N ALA A 88 -19.42 -0.61 -20.76
CA ALA A 88 -20.57 -0.90 -21.59
C ALA A 88 -21.87 -0.21 -21.12
N LYS A 89 -21.98 0.06 -19.83
CA LYS A 89 -23.17 0.70 -19.20
C LYS A 89 -23.04 2.21 -19.06
N GLU A 90 -21.87 2.68 -18.67
CA GLU A 90 -21.64 4.06 -18.22
C GLU A 90 -20.73 4.87 -19.16
N GLY A 91 -20.12 4.22 -20.15
CA GLY A 91 -19.11 4.82 -21.03
C GLY A 91 -17.68 4.66 -20.52
N LYS A 92 -16.71 5.05 -21.35
CA LYS A 92 -15.29 4.92 -21.02
C LYS A 92 -14.82 6.02 -20.05
N PHE A 93 -13.75 5.74 -19.35
CA PHE A 93 -13.07 6.69 -18.49
C PHE A 93 -12.03 7.50 -19.27
N ASP A 94 -11.69 8.69 -18.78
CA ASP A 94 -10.66 9.55 -19.37
C ASP A 94 -9.23 9.06 -19.04
N VAL A 95 -9.06 8.41 -17.88
CA VAL A 95 -7.76 7.96 -17.39
C VAL A 95 -7.89 6.75 -16.47
N ILE A 96 -6.91 5.84 -16.56
CA ILE A 96 -6.71 4.74 -15.61
C ILE A 96 -5.65 5.19 -14.61
N HIS A 97 -5.95 5.15 -13.30
CA HIS A 97 -4.97 5.32 -12.24
C HIS A 97 -4.68 3.95 -11.60
N ALA A 98 -3.53 3.39 -11.91
CA ALA A 98 -3.10 2.06 -11.43
C ALA A 98 -2.20 2.20 -10.20
N HIS A 99 -2.46 1.42 -9.15
CA HIS A 99 -1.69 1.44 -7.91
C HIS A 99 -0.88 0.15 -7.73
N ASP A 100 0.44 0.27 -7.90
CA ASP A 100 1.44 -0.82 -7.88
C ASP A 100 1.24 -1.88 -8.99
N TRP A 101 2.21 -2.79 -9.09
CA TRP A 101 2.28 -3.87 -10.08
C TRP A 101 1.09 -4.84 -10.03
N LEU A 102 0.42 -4.93 -8.89
CA LEU A 102 -0.66 -5.88 -8.61
C LEU A 102 -1.86 -5.74 -9.56
N VAL A 103 -2.00 -4.60 -10.23
CA VAL A 103 -3.07 -4.30 -11.20
C VAL A 103 -2.55 -4.00 -12.61
N ALA A 104 -1.26 -4.26 -12.85
CA ALA A 104 -0.57 -3.86 -14.07
C ALA A 104 -1.16 -4.48 -15.34
N TYR A 105 -1.51 -5.76 -15.30
CA TYR A 105 -2.08 -6.45 -16.46
C TYR A 105 -3.50 -5.96 -16.80
N ALA A 106 -4.31 -5.67 -15.78
CA ALA A 106 -5.63 -5.08 -15.98
C ALA A 106 -5.50 -3.68 -16.59
N ALA A 107 -4.63 -2.84 -16.05
CA ALA A 107 -4.39 -1.50 -16.56
C ALA A 107 -3.91 -1.52 -18.01
N LYS A 108 -2.92 -2.36 -18.36
CA LYS A 108 -2.42 -2.52 -19.74
C LYS A 108 -3.50 -3.01 -20.69
N THR A 109 -4.25 -4.04 -20.29
CA THR A 109 -5.31 -4.61 -21.14
C THR A 109 -6.40 -3.57 -21.43
N LEU A 110 -6.83 -2.83 -20.40
CA LEU A 110 -7.85 -1.79 -20.54
C LEU A 110 -7.35 -0.60 -21.37
N LYS A 111 -6.09 -0.19 -21.20
CA LYS A 111 -5.45 0.81 -22.06
C LYS A 111 -5.56 0.43 -23.52
N GLN A 112 -5.18 -0.80 -23.85
CA GLN A 112 -5.17 -1.29 -25.23
C GLN A 112 -6.58 -1.49 -25.82
N ALA A 113 -7.51 -2.01 -24.99
CA ALA A 113 -8.88 -2.29 -25.44
C ALA A 113 -9.73 -1.04 -25.65
N TYR A 114 -9.50 0.01 -24.86
CA TYR A 114 -10.35 1.20 -24.84
C TYR A 114 -9.63 2.51 -25.14
N ASP A 115 -8.35 2.47 -25.46
CA ASP A 115 -7.51 3.65 -25.74
C ASP A 115 -7.57 4.67 -24.60
N MET A 116 -7.30 4.21 -23.38
CA MET A 116 -7.29 5.04 -22.17
C MET A 116 -5.85 5.21 -21.65
N PRO A 117 -5.37 6.44 -21.39
CA PRO A 117 -4.04 6.64 -20.81
C PRO A 117 -3.95 6.09 -19.40
N ILE A 118 -2.74 5.64 -19.02
CA ILE A 118 -2.45 5.18 -17.65
C ILE A 118 -1.61 6.22 -16.92
N VAL A 119 -2.03 6.57 -15.71
CA VAL A 119 -1.19 7.13 -14.66
C VAL A 119 -0.95 6.01 -13.66
N SER A 120 0.30 5.73 -13.29
CA SER A 120 0.59 4.73 -12.25
C SER A 120 1.21 5.37 -11.02
N THR A 121 0.81 4.92 -9.84
CA THR A 121 1.51 5.23 -8.58
C THR A 121 2.27 4.00 -8.12
N ILE A 122 3.60 4.14 -7.98
CA ILE A 122 4.47 3.10 -7.43
C ILE A 122 4.75 3.44 -5.96
N HIS A 123 4.19 2.64 -5.06
CA HIS A 123 4.31 2.85 -3.61
C HIS A 123 5.58 2.24 -3.03
N ALA A 124 6.09 1.18 -3.63
CA ALA A 124 7.38 0.57 -3.34
C ALA A 124 7.78 -0.34 -4.49
N THR A 125 9.09 -0.53 -4.70
CA THR A 125 9.60 -1.49 -5.67
C THR A 125 9.93 -2.82 -4.99
N GLU A 126 9.88 -3.92 -5.73
CA GLU A 126 10.31 -5.23 -5.25
C GLU A 126 11.81 -5.23 -4.91
N ALA A 127 12.61 -4.56 -5.73
CA ALA A 127 14.04 -4.39 -5.48
C ALA A 127 14.31 -3.62 -4.18
N GLY A 128 13.55 -2.56 -3.90
CA GLY A 128 13.67 -1.77 -2.68
C GLY A 128 13.27 -2.55 -1.43
N ARG A 129 12.20 -3.36 -1.52
CA ARG A 129 11.72 -4.20 -0.41
C ARG A 129 12.73 -5.25 0.02
N ASN A 130 13.47 -5.83 -0.95
CA ASN A 130 14.35 -6.98 -0.72
C ASN A 130 15.84 -6.62 -0.81
N SER A 131 16.17 -5.33 -0.88
CA SER A 131 17.56 -4.88 -1.09
C SER A 131 18.21 -5.55 -2.32
N GLY A 132 17.44 -5.63 -3.41
CA GLY A 132 17.81 -6.26 -4.68
C GLY A 132 16.90 -7.40 -5.10
N ILE A 133 17.13 -7.95 -6.29
CA ILE A 133 16.37 -9.05 -6.88
C ILE A 133 17.25 -10.32 -6.87
N ARG A 134 16.78 -11.40 -6.24
CA ARG A 134 17.53 -12.65 -6.08
C ARG A 134 16.76 -13.89 -6.53
N GLU A 135 15.43 -13.84 -6.51
CA GLU A 135 14.55 -14.98 -6.78
C GLU A 135 13.71 -14.76 -8.04
N ALA A 136 13.24 -15.86 -8.65
CA ALA A 136 12.42 -15.81 -9.86
C ALA A 136 11.13 -15.02 -9.68
N ASN A 137 10.44 -15.16 -8.55
CA ASN A 137 9.23 -14.42 -8.24
C ASN A 137 9.51 -12.91 -8.11
N GLN A 138 10.63 -12.55 -7.45
CA GLN A 138 11.04 -11.15 -7.34
C GLN A 138 11.35 -10.56 -8.72
N LYS A 139 12.03 -11.34 -9.59
CA LYS A 139 12.30 -10.92 -10.96
C LYS A 139 11.00 -10.70 -11.73
N TYR A 140 10.03 -11.61 -11.63
CA TYR A 140 8.72 -11.45 -12.27
C TYR A 140 8.01 -10.18 -11.80
N ILE A 141 8.01 -9.90 -10.50
CA ILE A 141 7.40 -8.70 -9.93
C ILE A 141 8.11 -7.45 -10.46
N ASN A 142 9.43 -7.42 -10.42
CA ASN A 142 10.24 -6.29 -10.92
C ASN A 142 10.00 -6.04 -12.43
N ASP A 143 9.93 -7.10 -13.23
CA ASP A 143 9.64 -6.99 -14.67
C ASP A 143 8.20 -6.47 -14.92
N THR A 144 7.25 -6.81 -14.04
CA THR A 144 5.87 -6.31 -14.06
C THR A 144 5.78 -4.85 -13.63
N GLU A 145 6.57 -4.42 -12.63
CA GLU A 145 6.71 -3.00 -12.25
C GLU A 145 7.29 -2.18 -13.40
N TRP A 146 8.34 -2.70 -14.05
CA TRP A 146 8.90 -2.08 -15.25
C TRP A 146 7.85 -1.96 -16.36
N MET A 147 7.11 -3.02 -16.66
CA MET A 147 6.06 -3.01 -17.68
C MET A 147 4.99 -1.95 -17.37
N LEU A 148 4.49 -1.89 -16.13
CA LEU A 148 3.49 -0.90 -15.74
C LEU A 148 4.01 0.52 -15.93
N THR A 149 5.22 0.79 -15.47
CA THR A 149 5.81 2.13 -15.58
C THR A 149 6.12 2.49 -17.04
N TYR A 150 6.51 1.53 -17.86
CA TYR A 150 6.71 1.74 -19.32
C TYR A 150 5.39 2.08 -20.03
N GLU A 151 4.32 1.34 -19.76
CA GLU A 151 2.99 1.53 -20.35
C GLU A 151 2.29 2.81 -19.88
N SER A 152 2.67 3.35 -18.73
CA SER A 152 2.07 4.56 -18.18
C SER A 152 2.49 5.80 -18.97
N THR A 153 1.57 6.75 -19.11
CA THR A 153 1.87 8.10 -19.62
C THR A 153 2.67 8.88 -18.57
N GLU A 154 2.23 8.80 -17.31
CA GLU A 154 2.88 9.44 -16.16
C GLU A 154 3.03 8.44 -15.02
N VAL A 155 4.11 8.57 -14.27
CA VAL A 155 4.41 7.74 -13.09
C VAL A 155 4.50 8.64 -11.87
N ILE A 156 3.76 8.30 -10.82
CA ILE A 156 3.78 8.97 -9.53
C ILE A 156 4.57 8.13 -8.54
N VAL A 157 5.43 8.78 -7.76
CA VAL A 157 6.16 8.19 -6.64
C VAL A 157 6.06 9.09 -5.40
N ASN A 158 6.24 8.50 -4.21
CA ASN A 158 6.01 9.21 -2.95
C ASN A 158 7.19 10.05 -2.47
N SER A 159 8.38 9.89 -3.08
CA SER A 159 9.60 10.60 -2.65
C SER A 159 10.62 10.73 -3.77
N ASN A 160 11.55 11.67 -3.60
CA ASN A 160 12.70 11.82 -4.48
C ASN A 160 13.62 10.59 -4.47
N PHE A 161 13.70 9.87 -3.35
CA PHE A 161 14.42 8.59 -3.27
C PHE A 161 13.85 7.58 -4.27
N MET A 162 12.53 7.38 -4.26
CA MET A 162 11.86 6.47 -5.20
C MET A 162 11.97 6.94 -6.65
N LYS A 163 11.95 8.26 -6.91
CA LYS A 163 12.20 8.79 -8.25
C LYS A 163 13.56 8.35 -8.77
N GLY A 164 14.62 8.53 -7.98
CA GLY A 164 15.97 8.07 -8.34
C GLY A 164 16.08 6.53 -8.43
N GLU A 165 15.29 5.82 -7.62
CA GLU A 165 15.25 4.35 -7.67
C GLU A 165 14.64 3.84 -8.98
N LEU A 166 13.48 4.37 -9.41
CA LEU A 166 12.86 3.99 -10.69
C LEU A 166 13.73 4.33 -11.90
N GLN A 167 14.42 5.48 -11.87
CA GLN A 167 15.37 5.82 -12.93
C GLN A 167 16.51 4.79 -13.01
N ARG A 168 17.09 4.42 -11.88
CA ARG A 168 18.18 3.44 -11.82
C ARG A 168 17.74 2.04 -12.20
N LEU A 169 16.57 1.60 -11.74
CA LEU A 169 16.07 0.24 -12.00
C LEU A 169 15.50 0.07 -13.40
N PHE A 170 14.75 1.05 -13.88
CA PHE A 170 13.92 0.92 -15.08
C PHE A 170 14.32 1.83 -16.23
N GLY A 171 15.27 2.73 -16.02
CA GLY A 171 15.74 3.64 -17.07
C GLY A 171 14.67 4.64 -17.52
N LEU A 172 13.69 4.97 -16.68
CA LEU A 172 12.59 5.86 -17.05
C LEU A 172 13.09 7.29 -17.24
N PRO A 173 12.53 8.05 -18.24
CA PRO A 173 12.80 9.46 -18.41
C PRO A 173 12.44 10.25 -17.14
N PHE A 174 13.28 11.23 -16.81
CA PHE A 174 13.12 12.03 -15.58
C PHE A 174 11.78 12.78 -15.54
N GLU A 175 11.37 13.30 -16.67
CA GLU A 175 10.14 14.06 -16.87
C GLU A 175 8.87 13.21 -16.69
N LYS A 176 8.98 11.90 -16.91
CA LYS A 176 7.85 10.97 -16.75
C LYS A 176 7.52 10.68 -15.29
N ILE A 177 8.45 10.95 -14.36
CA ILE A 177 8.30 10.58 -12.95
C ILE A 177 8.00 11.83 -12.11
N ASN A 178 6.82 11.86 -11.53
CA ASN A 178 6.31 12.92 -10.68
C ASN A 178 6.41 12.52 -9.21
N VAL A 179 6.93 13.40 -8.37
CA VAL A 179 6.98 13.17 -6.91
C VAL A 179 5.76 13.80 -6.26
N VAL A 180 4.87 12.97 -5.74
CA VAL A 180 3.69 13.40 -4.99
C VAL A 180 3.68 12.66 -3.65
N ALA A 181 4.03 13.34 -2.57
CA ALA A 181 4.03 12.76 -1.23
C ALA A 181 2.60 12.34 -0.81
N ASN A 182 2.50 11.22 -0.09
CA ASN A 182 1.23 10.82 0.48
C ASN A 182 0.72 11.85 1.47
N GLY A 183 -0.56 12.20 1.36
CA GLY A 183 -1.27 13.06 2.30
C GLY A 183 -1.92 12.28 3.44
N VAL A 184 -2.29 13.01 4.49
CA VAL A 184 -3.07 12.49 5.62
C VAL A 184 -4.27 13.40 5.84
N ASN A 185 -5.44 12.82 6.09
CA ASN A 185 -6.62 13.59 6.47
C ASN A 185 -6.49 14.03 7.94
N LEU A 186 -6.07 15.27 8.16
CA LEU A 186 -5.84 15.83 9.50
C LEU A 186 -7.11 15.90 10.35
N THR A 187 -8.31 15.95 9.77
CA THR A 187 -9.56 16.02 10.54
C THR A 187 -9.78 14.79 11.43
N ASN A 188 -9.17 13.66 11.08
CA ASN A 188 -9.22 12.44 11.89
C ASN A 188 -8.31 12.49 13.13
N TYR A 189 -7.45 13.48 13.24
CA TYR A 189 -6.42 13.60 14.28
C TYR A 189 -6.47 14.93 15.03
N THR A 190 -7.36 15.85 14.66
CA THR A 190 -7.55 17.14 15.34
C THR A 190 -8.65 17.04 16.39
N GLY A 191 -8.47 17.77 17.50
CA GLY A 191 -9.46 17.80 18.59
C GLY A 191 -9.45 16.55 19.48
N ILE A 192 -8.39 15.74 19.41
CA ILE A 192 -8.20 14.60 20.31
C ILE A 192 -7.38 15.09 21.51
N ASP A 193 -7.99 15.10 22.68
CA ASP A 193 -7.28 15.38 23.93
C ASP A 193 -6.35 14.21 24.29
N ARG A 194 -5.31 14.52 25.07
CA ARG A 194 -4.40 13.48 25.56
C ARG A 194 -5.15 12.57 26.54
N ASP A 195 -5.27 11.30 26.21
CA ASP A 195 -5.81 10.26 27.08
C ASP A 195 -4.68 9.66 27.93
N TYR A 196 -4.53 10.20 29.14
CA TYR A 196 -3.53 9.73 30.08
C TYR A 196 -3.84 8.32 30.62
N ASP A 197 -5.09 7.93 30.73
CA ASP A 197 -5.47 6.60 31.20
C ASP A 197 -5.16 5.53 30.13
N PHE A 198 -5.36 5.86 28.85
CA PHE A 198 -4.89 5.02 27.75
C PHE A 198 -3.36 4.88 27.76
N ARG A 199 -2.63 5.99 27.98
CA ARG A 199 -1.17 5.99 28.04
C ARG A 199 -0.65 5.10 29.16
N ARG A 200 -1.27 5.14 30.34
CA ARG A 200 -0.88 4.36 31.53
C ARG A 200 -0.99 2.86 31.34
N ARG A 201 -1.72 2.39 30.33
CA ARG A 201 -1.75 0.95 29.97
C ARG A 201 -0.41 0.45 29.42
N TYR A 202 0.47 1.35 28.96
CA TYR A 202 1.71 1.02 28.27
C TYR A 202 2.96 1.52 29.00
N ALA A 203 2.85 2.59 29.79
CA ALA A 203 3.99 3.16 30.48
C ALA A 203 3.54 3.99 31.70
N LEU A 204 4.37 4.06 32.71
CA LEU A 204 4.17 4.94 33.89
C LEU A 204 4.29 6.42 33.46
N ASP A 205 3.73 7.33 34.27
CA ASP A 205 3.69 8.76 33.92
C ASP A 205 5.08 9.40 33.74
N ASN A 206 6.09 8.91 34.44
CA ASN A 206 7.48 9.34 34.34
C ASN A 206 8.28 8.65 33.25
N GLU A 207 7.79 7.55 32.68
CA GLU A 207 8.48 6.84 31.58
C GLU A 207 8.34 7.56 30.25
N LYS A 208 9.39 7.49 29.43
CA LYS A 208 9.41 8.03 28.06
C LYS A 208 9.08 6.94 27.06
N ILE A 209 8.00 7.13 26.28
CA ILE A 209 7.58 6.16 25.27
C ILE A 209 8.32 6.42 23.97
N ILE A 210 9.00 5.39 23.46
CA ILE A 210 9.46 5.26 22.08
C ILE A 210 8.42 4.41 21.37
N LEU A 211 7.66 4.99 20.44
CA LEU A 211 6.59 4.30 19.74
C LEU A 211 7.03 3.85 18.34
N PHE A 212 6.92 2.55 18.07
CA PHE A 212 6.90 2.01 16.72
C PHE A 212 5.48 1.61 16.35
N MET A 213 5.02 2.00 15.16
CA MET A 213 3.73 1.58 14.61
C MET A 213 3.88 1.14 13.16
N GLY A 214 3.58 -0.13 12.86
CA GLY A 214 3.70 -0.65 11.50
C GLY A 214 3.62 -2.16 11.41
N ARG A 215 3.76 -2.70 10.17
CA ARG A 215 3.86 -4.15 9.98
C ARG A 215 5.15 -4.69 10.59
N LEU A 216 5.06 -5.86 11.24
CA LEU A 216 6.23 -6.54 11.82
C LEU A 216 6.85 -7.49 10.78
N VAL A 217 7.58 -6.87 9.85
CA VAL A 217 8.29 -7.52 8.75
C VAL A 217 9.70 -6.95 8.66
N TYR A 218 10.63 -7.71 8.09
CA TYR A 218 12.06 -7.41 8.12
C TYR A 218 12.40 -5.99 7.61
N GLU A 219 11.79 -5.58 6.50
CA GLU A 219 12.04 -4.28 5.87
C GLU A 219 11.59 -3.07 6.70
N LYS A 220 10.83 -3.27 7.79
CA LYS A 220 10.43 -2.20 8.72
C LYS A 220 11.44 -1.94 9.82
N GLY A 221 12.44 -2.79 9.98
CA GLY A 221 13.59 -2.54 10.84
C GLY A 221 13.31 -2.58 12.34
N VAL A 222 12.23 -3.22 12.79
CA VAL A 222 11.87 -3.29 14.22
C VAL A 222 12.97 -3.98 15.03
N GLN A 223 13.61 -4.99 14.49
CA GLN A 223 14.74 -5.69 15.08
C GLN A 223 15.89 -4.73 15.44
N TYR A 224 16.18 -3.75 14.60
CA TYR A 224 17.22 -2.75 14.89
C TYR A 224 16.83 -1.81 16.02
N LEU A 225 15.55 -1.48 16.13
CA LEU A 225 15.05 -0.66 17.24
C LEU A 225 15.11 -1.41 18.58
N ILE A 226 14.73 -2.69 18.60
CA ILE A 226 14.88 -3.58 19.76
C ILE A 226 16.36 -3.69 20.14
N GLY A 227 17.24 -3.98 19.18
CA GLY A 227 18.68 -4.07 19.37
C GLY A 227 19.34 -2.78 19.89
N ALA A 228 18.75 -1.62 19.65
CA ALA A 228 19.24 -0.34 20.17
C ALA A 228 18.81 -0.06 21.62
N MET A 229 17.77 -0.74 22.14
CA MET A 229 17.22 -0.47 23.47
C MET A 229 18.22 -0.57 24.63
N PRO A 230 19.13 -1.57 24.71
CA PRO A 230 20.11 -1.62 25.78
C PRO A 230 20.95 -0.33 25.87
N LYS A 231 21.44 0.14 24.72
CA LYS A 231 22.21 1.39 24.68
C LYS A 231 21.39 2.63 25.02
N ILE A 232 20.11 2.65 24.66
CA ILE A 232 19.19 3.73 25.03
C ILE A 232 18.99 3.74 26.55
N LEU A 233 18.78 2.58 27.15
CA LEU A 233 18.55 2.43 28.58
C LEU A 233 19.77 2.78 29.45
N GLU A 234 20.99 2.70 28.92
CA GLU A 234 22.20 3.21 29.61
C GLU A 234 22.11 4.72 29.89
N HIS A 235 21.42 5.48 29.05
CA HIS A 235 21.30 6.94 29.17
C HIS A 235 19.92 7.39 29.64
N TYR A 236 18.90 6.60 29.35
CA TYR A 236 17.49 6.89 29.66
C TYR A 236 16.84 5.67 30.29
N HIS A 237 17.10 5.47 31.59
CA HIS A 237 16.59 4.30 32.35
C HIS A 237 15.06 4.25 32.41
N ASP A 238 14.39 5.39 32.16
CA ASP A 238 12.95 5.58 32.08
C ASP A 238 12.37 5.44 30.67
N ALA A 239 13.15 4.98 29.69
CA ALA A 239 12.66 4.75 28.34
C ALA A 239 11.89 3.42 28.23
N LYS A 240 10.74 3.45 27.55
CA LYS A 240 9.92 2.27 27.26
C LYS A 240 9.61 2.19 25.77
N LEU A 241 9.92 1.04 25.16
CA LEU A 241 9.59 0.79 23.75
C LEU A 241 8.21 0.15 23.65
N VAL A 242 7.30 0.81 22.95
CA VAL A 242 5.96 0.29 22.63
C VAL A 242 5.89 -0.03 21.15
N ILE A 243 5.63 -1.28 20.83
CA ILE A 243 5.54 -1.78 19.44
C ILE A 243 4.09 -2.12 19.14
N ALA A 244 3.47 -1.34 18.25
CA ALA A 244 2.10 -1.55 17.78
C ALA A 244 2.09 -2.08 16.34
N GLY A 245 1.76 -3.36 16.17
CA GLY A 245 1.74 -3.96 14.83
C GLY A 245 1.45 -5.45 14.78
N LYS A 246 1.31 -5.95 13.54
CA LYS A 246 1.18 -7.38 13.24
C LYS A 246 2.14 -7.73 12.09
N GLY A 247 2.59 -8.98 12.01
CA GLY A 247 3.43 -9.45 10.91
C GLY A 247 4.12 -10.77 11.24
N GLY A 248 4.78 -11.35 10.24
CA GLY A 248 5.43 -12.66 10.37
C GLY A 248 6.54 -12.72 11.40
N MET A 249 7.20 -11.60 11.70
CA MET A 249 8.32 -11.55 12.64
C MET A 249 7.90 -11.48 14.13
N ILE A 250 6.60 -11.49 14.46
CA ILE A 250 6.15 -11.26 15.85
C ILE A 250 6.81 -12.21 16.86
N ASN A 251 6.96 -13.49 16.50
CA ASN A 251 7.55 -14.49 17.40
C ASN A 251 9.05 -14.32 17.52
N GLU A 252 9.74 -14.03 16.43
CA GLU A 252 11.18 -13.75 16.41
C GLU A 252 11.53 -12.52 17.24
N LEU A 253 10.78 -11.43 17.07
CA LEU A 253 10.96 -10.20 17.82
C LEU A 253 10.71 -10.38 19.33
N LYS A 254 9.68 -11.16 19.70
CA LYS A 254 9.44 -11.51 21.11
C LYS A 254 10.60 -12.33 21.71
N GLN A 255 11.13 -13.27 20.93
CA GLN A 255 12.27 -14.06 21.40
C GLN A 255 13.53 -13.18 21.54
N GLU A 256 13.76 -12.24 20.64
CA GLU A 256 14.86 -11.28 20.73
C GLU A 256 14.75 -10.42 22.00
N VAL A 257 13.59 -9.85 22.26
CA VAL A 257 13.31 -9.08 23.50
C VAL A 257 13.61 -9.92 24.75
N TYR A 258 13.14 -11.17 24.78
CA TYR A 258 13.39 -12.09 25.90
C TYR A 258 14.88 -12.38 26.06
N ASN A 259 15.60 -12.69 24.98
CA ASN A 259 17.03 -13.01 25.01
C ASN A 259 17.89 -11.81 25.49
N MET A 260 17.42 -10.60 25.26
CA MET A 260 18.09 -9.36 25.66
C MET A 260 17.70 -8.90 27.08
N GLY A 261 16.81 -9.62 27.77
CA GLY A 261 16.33 -9.24 29.10
C GLY A 261 15.51 -7.94 29.13
N LEU A 262 14.82 -7.62 28.04
CA LEU A 262 14.01 -6.41 27.88
C LEU A 262 12.50 -6.66 28.10
N GLY A 263 12.14 -7.73 28.76
CA GLY A 263 10.79 -8.30 28.78
C GLY A 263 9.76 -7.63 29.71
N ASP A 264 10.04 -6.49 30.34
CA ASP A 264 9.11 -5.83 31.27
C ASP A 264 8.39 -4.61 30.68
#